data_b0f3786342d8864c59bc9e329b8b4a93
#
_entry.id   b0f3786342d8864c59bc9e329b8b4a93
#
_cell.length_a   1.000
_cell.length_b   1.000
_cell.length_c   1.000
_cell.angle_alpha   90.00
_cell.angle_beta   90.00
_cell.angle_gamma   90.00
#
_symmetry.space_group_name_H-M   'P 1'
#
loop_
_entity.id
_entity.type
_entity.pdbx_description
1 polymer ?
#
loop_
_entity_poly.entity_id
_entity_poly.type
_entity_poly.pdbx_seq_one_letter_code
_entity_poly.pdbx_strand_id
1 'polypeptide(L)'
;ILRLTLHSAAPMRGDAAKLRGFFATSFNEHALLHQHVTDKLIYRYPLIQYKMLDGSPLVMGINEGAEVLKDIYDKFDEIKLGESNYTIMERGVTVKSEEFGCTEEILSYSFAMPWLALSQENYAKYVAASEEERRDLLRRILVGNILSASKGLGYVAKEHIRLDLGRMKDEICMLKGTKVTGFRGEFTTCFAIPDHMGLGKSVSRGFGAVMRLK
;
A
#
# COMPACT_ATOMS: atom_id res chain seq x y z
N ILE A 1 -14.21 -2.52 -0.88
CA ILE A 1 -12.89 -2.79 -1.49
C ILE A 1 -13.05 -3.80 -2.59
N LEU A 2 -12.44 -3.54 -3.76
CA LEU A 2 -12.24 -4.50 -4.84
C LEU A 2 -10.77 -4.91 -4.89
N ARG A 3 -10.50 -6.21 -5.00
CA ARG A 3 -9.16 -6.75 -5.29
C ARG A 3 -9.20 -7.50 -6.62
N LEU A 4 -8.32 -7.09 -7.52
CA LEU A 4 -8.07 -7.74 -8.80
C LEU A 4 -6.71 -8.42 -8.73
N THR A 5 -6.68 -9.74 -8.85
CA THR A 5 -5.47 -10.55 -9.02
C THR A 5 -5.35 -11.01 -10.46
N LEU A 6 -4.13 -11.04 -10.98
CA LEU A 6 -3.85 -11.44 -12.36
C LEU A 6 -2.89 -12.63 -12.36
N HIS A 7 -3.19 -13.61 -13.19
CA HIS A 7 -2.37 -14.81 -13.36
C HIS A 7 -2.01 -15.01 -14.83
N SER A 8 -0.78 -15.42 -15.06
CA SER A 8 -0.24 -15.81 -16.39
C SER A 8 0.39 -17.19 -16.29
N ALA A 9 0.74 -17.79 -17.44
CA ALA A 9 1.35 -19.12 -17.51
C ALA A 9 2.66 -19.25 -16.68
N ALA A 10 3.35 -18.14 -16.43
CA ALA A 10 4.54 -18.08 -15.58
C ALA A 10 4.43 -16.90 -14.62
N PRO A 11 5.11 -16.94 -13.46
CA PRO A 11 5.13 -15.81 -12.52
C PRO A 11 5.61 -14.52 -13.20
N MET A 12 4.87 -13.44 -13.01
CA MET A 12 5.19 -12.15 -13.62
C MET A 12 6.39 -11.50 -12.93
N ARG A 13 7.39 -11.12 -13.71
CA ARG A 13 8.58 -10.42 -13.22
C ARG A 13 8.38 -8.91 -13.35
N GLY A 14 8.29 -8.22 -12.22
CA GLY A 14 8.07 -6.79 -12.19
C GLY A 14 7.90 -6.30 -10.77
N ASP A 15 7.70 -5.01 -10.65
CA ASP A 15 7.37 -4.36 -9.39
C ASP A 15 6.03 -3.64 -9.48
N ALA A 16 5.50 -3.21 -8.35
CA ALA A 16 4.24 -2.50 -8.29
C ALA A 16 4.28 -1.14 -9.02
N ALA A 17 5.46 -0.55 -9.24
CA ALA A 17 5.58 0.69 -10.00
C ALA A 17 5.38 0.44 -11.51
N LYS A 18 5.89 -0.67 -12.04
CA LYS A 18 5.66 -1.09 -13.43
C LYS A 18 4.19 -1.47 -13.63
N LEU A 19 3.61 -2.21 -12.66
CA LEU A 19 2.18 -2.55 -12.66
C LEU A 19 1.31 -1.27 -12.71
N ARG A 20 1.60 -0.30 -11.84
CA ARG A 20 0.94 1.01 -11.86
C ARG A 20 1.12 1.72 -13.20
N GLY A 21 2.33 1.68 -13.77
CA GLY A 21 2.65 2.29 -15.07
C GLY A 21 1.77 1.72 -16.18
N PHE A 22 1.59 0.40 -16.23
CA PHE A 22 0.70 -0.24 -17.19
C PHE A 22 -0.73 0.30 -17.09
N PHE A 23 -1.35 0.23 -15.91
CA PHE A 23 -2.73 0.70 -15.72
C PHE A 23 -2.87 2.19 -16.02
N ALA A 24 -1.94 3.01 -15.57
CA ALA A 24 -1.95 4.44 -15.82
C ALA A 24 -1.83 4.78 -17.31
N THR A 25 -1.09 4.02 -18.08
CA THR A 25 -0.93 4.25 -19.53
C THR A 25 -2.11 3.70 -20.33
N SER A 26 -2.59 2.49 -19.99
CA SER A 26 -3.64 1.81 -20.72
C SER A 26 -5.03 2.42 -20.50
N PHE A 27 -5.26 3.05 -19.34
CA PHE A 27 -6.54 3.63 -18.93
C PHE A 27 -6.35 5.07 -18.44
N ASN A 28 -5.75 5.90 -19.30
CA ASN A 28 -5.35 7.25 -18.96
C ASN A 28 -6.53 8.21 -18.70
N GLU A 29 -7.74 7.86 -19.10
CA GLU A 29 -8.98 8.58 -18.83
C GLU A 29 -9.38 8.55 -17.34
N HIS A 30 -8.89 7.58 -16.56
CA HIS A 30 -9.20 7.47 -15.14
C HIS A 30 -8.14 8.15 -14.26
N ALA A 31 -8.41 9.36 -13.79
CA ALA A 31 -7.48 10.15 -12.98
C ALA A 31 -7.00 9.44 -11.71
N LEU A 32 -7.78 8.53 -11.10
CA LEU A 32 -7.42 7.78 -9.91
C LEU A 32 -6.27 6.79 -10.14
N LEU A 33 -6.06 6.33 -11.37
CA LEU A 33 -4.94 5.45 -11.73
C LEU A 33 -3.60 6.19 -11.75
N HIS A 34 -3.61 7.49 -12.03
CA HIS A 34 -2.43 8.34 -12.13
C HIS A 34 -2.07 9.08 -10.85
N GLN A 35 -3.05 9.38 -10.00
CA GLN A 35 -2.93 10.33 -8.87
C GLN A 35 -2.45 11.74 -9.29
N HIS A 36 -2.71 12.13 -10.53
CA HIS A 36 -2.48 13.48 -11.05
C HIS A 36 -3.78 14.01 -11.61
N VAL A 37 -4.22 15.17 -11.15
CA VAL A 37 -5.20 15.99 -11.86
C VAL A 37 -4.46 17.26 -12.21
N THR A 38 -4.30 17.51 -13.54
CA THR A 38 -3.73 18.72 -14.15
C THR A 38 -2.90 19.58 -13.20
N ASP A 39 -1.56 19.40 -13.24
CA ASP A 39 -0.51 20.22 -12.61
C ASP A 39 -0.46 20.33 -11.08
N LYS A 40 -1.30 19.64 -10.32
CA LYS A 40 -1.19 19.59 -8.86
C LYS A 40 -1.09 18.15 -8.37
N LEU A 41 0.01 17.83 -7.67
CA LEU A 41 0.14 16.62 -6.87
C LEU A 41 -0.98 16.61 -5.80
N ILE A 42 -1.97 15.75 -5.98
CA ILE A 42 -2.98 15.56 -4.93
C ILE A 42 -2.35 14.67 -3.86
N TYR A 43 -1.96 15.26 -2.74
CA TYR A 43 -1.57 14.53 -1.53
C TYR A 43 -2.80 13.91 -0.87
N ARG A 44 -3.48 12.99 -1.57
CA ARG A 44 -4.54 12.17 -1.01
C ARG A 44 -4.04 10.75 -0.84
N TYR A 45 -4.59 10.06 0.15
CA TYR A 45 -4.38 8.63 0.29
C TYR A 45 -4.84 7.92 -1.00
N PRO A 46 -4.01 7.05 -1.62
CA PRO A 46 -4.32 6.46 -2.91
C PRO A 46 -5.47 5.46 -2.79
N LEU A 47 -6.54 5.71 -3.54
CA LEU A 47 -7.71 4.83 -3.62
C LEU A 47 -7.46 3.62 -4.52
N ILE A 48 -6.42 3.67 -5.36
CA ILE A 48 -5.95 2.51 -6.14
C ILE A 48 -4.50 2.24 -5.77
N GLN A 49 -4.23 1.00 -5.39
CA GLN A 49 -2.94 0.54 -4.89
C GLN A 49 -2.50 -0.71 -5.63
N TYR A 50 -1.23 -0.76 -5.99
CA TYR A 50 -0.64 -1.84 -6.78
C TYR A 50 0.36 -2.62 -5.94
N LYS A 51 0.37 -3.94 -6.07
CA LYS A 51 1.29 -4.83 -5.34
C LYS A 51 1.73 -5.98 -6.23
N MET A 52 2.91 -6.50 -5.96
CA MET A 52 3.39 -7.75 -6.54
C MET A 52 3.60 -8.73 -5.36
N LEU A 53 2.77 -9.74 -5.29
CA LEU A 53 2.81 -10.76 -4.24
C LEU A 53 3.26 -12.07 -4.87
N ASP A 54 4.49 -12.48 -4.59
CA ASP A 54 5.08 -13.74 -5.09
C ASP A 54 4.90 -13.95 -6.61
N GLY A 55 5.14 -12.89 -7.38
CA GLY A 55 5.02 -12.91 -8.84
C GLY A 55 3.57 -12.79 -9.36
N SER A 56 2.61 -12.56 -8.48
CA SER A 56 1.20 -12.31 -8.83
C SER A 56 0.85 -10.83 -8.61
N PRO A 57 0.43 -10.11 -9.65
CA PRO A 57 -0.08 -8.75 -9.52
C PRO A 57 -1.38 -8.72 -8.72
N LEU A 58 -1.45 -7.81 -7.77
CA LEU A 58 -2.67 -7.44 -7.05
C LEU A 58 -2.92 -5.94 -7.22
N VAL A 59 -4.08 -5.60 -7.74
CA VAL A 59 -4.57 -4.21 -7.78
C VAL A 59 -5.76 -4.09 -6.83
N MET A 60 -5.66 -3.17 -5.88
CA MET A 60 -6.67 -2.94 -4.87
C MET A 60 -7.32 -1.59 -5.09
N GLY A 61 -8.64 -1.56 -5.24
CA GLY A 61 -9.46 -0.36 -5.30
C GLY A 61 -10.27 -0.17 -4.03
N ILE A 62 -10.28 1.04 -3.50
CA ILE A 62 -11.00 1.43 -2.29
C ILE A 62 -12.04 2.49 -2.67
N ASN A 63 -13.29 2.34 -2.24
CA ASN A 63 -14.40 3.24 -2.54
C ASN A 63 -14.47 3.53 -4.06
N GLU A 64 -14.36 4.77 -4.51
CA GLU A 64 -14.38 5.16 -5.93
C GLU A 64 -13.29 4.45 -6.75
N GLY A 65 -12.16 4.06 -6.11
CA GLY A 65 -11.14 3.24 -6.76
C GLY A 65 -11.62 1.83 -7.09
N ALA A 66 -12.56 1.28 -6.33
CA ALA A 66 -13.18 -0.01 -6.63
C ALA A 66 -14.09 0.07 -7.87
N GLU A 67 -14.82 1.17 -8.04
CA GLU A 67 -15.65 1.38 -9.24
C GLU A 67 -14.78 1.51 -10.49
N VAL A 68 -13.68 2.26 -10.43
CA VAL A 68 -12.73 2.33 -11.55
C VAL A 68 -12.18 0.95 -11.92
N LEU A 69 -11.79 0.14 -10.95
CA LEU A 69 -11.30 -1.21 -11.23
C LEU A 69 -12.38 -2.12 -11.81
N LYS A 70 -13.63 -1.98 -11.36
CA LYS A 70 -14.78 -2.71 -11.90
C LYS A 70 -15.03 -2.38 -13.36
N ASP A 71 -14.75 -1.14 -13.78
CA ASP A 71 -14.93 -0.70 -15.15
C ASP A 71 -13.84 -1.21 -16.10
N ILE A 72 -12.64 -1.56 -15.58
CA ILE A 72 -11.47 -1.85 -16.43
C ILE A 72 -10.93 -3.27 -16.31
N TYR A 73 -11.36 -4.07 -15.32
CA TYR A 73 -10.72 -5.36 -14.98
C TYR A 73 -10.70 -6.38 -16.12
N ASP A 74 -11.64 -6.29 -17.07
CA ASP A 74 -11.81 -7.20 -18.21
C ASP A 74 -11.43 -6.58 -19.57
N LYS A 75 -10.93 -5.34 -19.58
CA LYS A 75 -10.63 -4.59 -20.81
C LYS A 75 -9.21 -4.79 -21.36
N PHE A 76 -8.48 -5.81 -20.88
CA PHE A 76 -7.13 -6.10 -21.38
C PHE A 76 -6.83 -7.59 -21.22
N ASP A 77 -6.19 -8.20 -22.21
CA ASP A 77 -5.78 -9.62 -22.19
C ASP A 77 -4.27 -9.80 -22.03
N GLU A 78 -3.52 -8.71 -22.10
CA GLU A 78 -2.08 -8.70 -21.91
C GLU A 78 -1.67 -7.57 -20.95
N ILE A 79 -0.59 -7.80 -20.23
CA ILE A 79 0.01 -6.80 -19.37
C ILE A 79 1.50 -6.66 -19.67
N LYS A 80 1.97 -5.42 -19.85
CA LYS A 80 3.38 -5.10 -20.05
C LYS A 80 4.01 -4.60 -18.76
N LEU A 81 4.99 -5.35 -18.24
CA LEU A 81 5.75 -4.99 -17.04
C LEU A 81 7.22 -4.72 -17.41
N GLY A 82 7.55 -3.48 -17.71
CA GLY A 82 8.85 -3.11 -18.29
C GLY A 82 8.95 -3.62 -19.73
N GLU A 83 9.96 -4.43 -20.03
CA GLU A 83 10.17 -5.00 -21.38
C GLU A 83 9.43 -6.34 -21.58
N SER A 84 8.79 -6.89 -20.56
CA SER A 84 8.15 -8.19 -20.62
C SER A 84 6.64 -8.05 -20.79
N ASN A 85 6.06 -8.80 -21.75
CA ASN A 85 4.63 -8.96 -21.94
C ASN A 85 4.16 -10.29 -21.34
N TYR A 86 2.99 -10.28 -20.74
CA TYR A 86 2.35 -11.44 -20.15
C TYR A 86 0.89 -11.51 -20.59
N THR A 87 0.50 -12.63 -21.18
CA THR A 87 -0.92 -12.93 -21.47
C THR A 87 -1.61 -13.30 -20.16
N ILE A 88 -2.75 -12.69 -19.90
CA ILE A 88 -3.57 -12.95 -18.71
C ILE A 88 -4.41 -14.22 -18.95
N MET A 89 -4.12 -15.26 -18.18
CA MET A 89 -4.83 -16.53 -18.25
C MET A 89 -6.05 -16.56 -17.33
N GLU A 90 -5.95 -15.85 -16.19
CA GLU A 90 -7.02 -15.82 -15.19
C GLU A 90 -7.03 -14.46 -14.47
N ARG A 91 -8.24 -14.00 -14.14
CA ARG A 91 -8.50 -12.82 -13.31
C ARG A 91 -9.30 -13.22 -12.08
N GLY A 92 -8.73 -13.06 -10.91
CA GLY A 92 -9.47 -13.18 -9.65
C GLY A 92 -10.03 -11.80 -9.27
N VAL A 93 -11.34 -11.69 -9.14
CA VAL A 93 -12.01 -10.46 -8.67
C VAL A 93 -12.73 -10.75 -7.37
N THR A 94 -12.38 -10.02 -6.32
CA THR A 94 -13.07 -10.09 -5.02
C THR A 94 -13.58 -8.72 -4.64
N VAL A 95 -14.85 -8.62 -4.32
CA VAL A 95 -15.48 -7.38 -3.80
C VAL A 95 -16.01 -7.66 -2.41
N LYS A 96 -15.55 -6.88 -1.41
CA LYS A 96 -15.97 -7.03 -0.01
C LYS A 96 -16.13 -5.67 0.65
N SER A 97 -17.12 -5.56 1.54
CA SER A 97 -17.15 -4.52 2.55
C SER A 97 -16.21 -4.93 3.69
N GLU A 98 -15.28 -4.07 4.05
CA GLU A 98 -14.28 -4.35 5.09
C GLU A 98 -14.24 -3.19 6.08
N GLU A 99 -14.00 -3.52 7.34
CA GLU A 99 -13.89 -2.54 8.41
C GLU A 99 -12.60 -1.74 8.29
N PHE A 100 -12.74 -0.42 8.47
CA PHE A 100 -11.63 0.50 8.61
C PHE A 100 -12.00 1.54 9.68
N GLY A 101 -11.30 1.55 10.80
CA GLY A 101 -11.58 2.48 11.89
C GLY A 101 -11.19 1.97 13.27
N CYS A 102 -11.45 2.79 14.29
CA CYS A 102 -11.21 2.43 15.68
C CYS A 102 -12.07 1.23 16.09
N THR A 103 -11.49 0.35 16.89
CA THR A 103 -12.15 -0.82 17.50
C THR A 103 -11.73 -0.97 18.96
N GLU A 104 -12.53 -1.61 19.77
CA GLU A 104 -12.20 -1.95 21.16
C GLU A 104 -11.17 -3.07 21.24
N GLU A 105 -11.14 -3.95 20.23
CA GLU A 105 -10.22 -5.07 20.14
C GLU A 105 -8.81 -4.61 19.79
N ILE A 106 -7.81 -5.32 20.34
CA ILE A 106 -6.43 -5.20 19.90
C ILE A 106 -6.19 -6.19 18.77
N LEU A 107 -5.89 -5.66 17.60
CA LEU A 107 -5.66 -6.43 16.38
C LEU A 107 -4.17 -6.48 16.08
N SER A 108 -3.70 -7.64 15.63
CA SER A 108 -2.30 -7.87 15.25
C SER A 108 -2.12 -7.86 13.75
N TYR A 109 -1.08 -7.19 13.29
CA TYR A 109 -0.74 -7.04 11.87
C TYR A 109 0.73 -7.29 11.61
N SER A 110 1.06 -7.71 10.39
CA SER A 110 2.42 -7.70 9.86
C SER A 110 2.51 -6.89 8.59
N PHE A 111 3.68 -6.34 8.30
CA PHE A 111 3.96 -5.72 7.01
C PHE A 111 4.32 -6.79 5.98
N ALA A 112 3.38 -7.14 5.11
CA ALA A 112 3.60 -8.04 3.97
C ALA A 112 4.57 -7.42 2.93
N MET A 113 4.55 -6.08 2.79
CA MET A 113 5.47 -5.32 1.95
C MET A 113 6.20 -4.28 2.80
N PRO A 114 7.47 -3.94 2.46
CA PRO A 114 8.26 -3.00 3.27
C PRO A 114 7.53 -1.69 3.52
N TRP A 115 7.51 -1.24 4.73
CA TRP A 115 6.94 0.03 5.15
C TRP A 115 7.97 1.15 5.01
N LEU A 116 7.70 2.15 4.19
CA LEU A 116 8.52 3.35 4.06
C LEU A 116 8.06 4.41 5.07
N ALA A 117 8.59 4.31 6.29
CA ALA A 117 8.24 5.19 7.40
C ALA A 117 8.89 6.57 7.29
N LEU A 118 10.19 6.61 7.01
CA LEU A 118 11.04 7.76 7.26
C LEU A 118 10.97 8.81 6.15
N SER A 119 10.84 10.07 6.53
CA SER A 119 11.19 11.23 5.70
C SER A 119 12.71 11.44 5.76
N GLN A 120 13.23 12.30 4.92
CA GLN A 120 14.64 12.66 4.98
C GLN A 120 15.00 13.24 6.37
N GLU A 121 14.15 14.07 6.94
CA GLU A 121 14.32 14.62 8.30
C GLU A 121 14.24 13.52 9.37
N ASN A 122 13.23 12.65 9.29
CA ASN A 122 13.09 11.55 10.26
C ASN A 122 14.19 10.51 10.13
N TYR A 123 14.78 10.32 8.95
CA TYR A 123 15.92 9.44 8.76
C TYR A 123 17.14 9.90 9.56
N ALA A 124 17.46 11.21 9.53
CA ALA A 124 18.55 11.76 10.32
C ALA A 124 18.33 11.55 11.83
N LYS A 125 17.10 11.77 12.32
CA LYS A 125 16.71 11.51 13.71
C LYS A 125 16.85 10.02 14.06
N TYR A 126 16.38 9.14 13.18
CA TYR A 126 16.43 7.69 13.36
C TYR A 126 17.88 7.17 13.48
N VAL A 127 18.78 7.65 12.62
CA VAL A 127 20.19 7.21 12.64
C VAL A 127 20.89 7.63 13.93
N ALA A 128 20.62 8.84 14.44
CA ALA A 128 21.23 9.38 15.64
C ALA A 128 20.64 8.83 16.95
N ALA A 129 19.46 8.20 16.91
CA ALA A 129 18.69 7.79 18.07
C ALA A 129 19.15 6.42 18.65
N SER A 130 18.94 6.21 19.94
CA SER A 130 19.03 4.90 20.61
C SER A 130 17.96 3.93 20.10
N GLU A 131 18.05 2.65 20.42
CA GLU A 131 17.08 1.64 20.00
C GLU A 131 15.66 1.95 20.52
N GLU A 132 15.54 2.40 21.76
CA GLU A 132 14.27 2.79 22.35
C GLU A 132 13.65 4.01 21.66
N GLU A 133 14.45 5.03 21.42
CA GLU A 133 14.02 6.24 20.71
C GLU A 133 13.62 5.95 19.25
N ARG A 134 14.34 5.04 18.57
CA ARG A 134 13.98 4.55 17.21
C ARG A 134 12.61 3.89 17.22
N ARG A 135 12.37 3.01 18.19
CA ARG A 135 11.09 2.32 18.35
C ARG A 135 9.95 3.33 18.58
N ASP A 136 10.14 4.27 19.47
CA ASP A 136 9.13 5.30 19.77
C ASP A 136 8.88 6.23 18.57
N LEU A 137 9.93 6.59 17.83
CA LEU A 137 9.82 7.38 16.60
C LEU A 137 8.99 6.61 15.55
N LEU A 138 9.30 5.34 15.30
CA LEU A 138 8.56 4.52 14.35
C LEU A 138 7.10 4.34 14.77
N ARG A 139 6.83 4.12 16.06
CA ARG A 139 5.47 4.01 16.62
C ARG A 139 4.66 5.27 16.32
N ARG A 140 5.20 6.46 16.63
CA ARG A 140 4.54 7.75 16.34
C ARG A 140 4.29 7.94 14.84
N ILE A 141 5.25 7.57 13.99
CA ILE A 141 5.10 7.66 12.54
C ILE A 141 3.98 6.72 12.06
N LEU A 142 3.88 5.50 12.58
CA LEU A 142 2.85 4.56 12.16
C LEU A 142 1.45 5.03 12.55
N VAL A 143 1.27 5.55 13.76
CA VAL A 143 0.01 6.21 14.16
C VAL A 143 -0.32 7.36 13.21
N GLY A 144 0.65 8.22 12.90
CA GLY A 144 0.48 9.31 11.93
C GLY A 144 0.10 8.82 10.52
N ASN A 145 0.62 7.66 10.09
CA ASN A 145 0.25 7.06 8.80
C ASN A 145 -1.19 6.52 8.80
N ILE A 146 -1.65 5.90 9.90
CA ILE A 146 -3.04 5.48 10.06
C ILE A 146 -3.97 6.68 10.01
N LEU A 147 -3.66 7.75 10.76
CA LEU A 147 -4.44 8.99 10.76
C LEU A 147 -4.46 9.67 9.37
N SER A 148 -3.35 9.64 8.64
CA SER A 148 -3.29 10.15 7.27
C SER A 148 -4.16 9.34 6.31
N ALA A 149 -4.14 8.02 6.41
CA ALA A 149 -5.02 7.15 5.65
C ALA A 149 -6.49 7.41 6.01
N SER A 150 -6.81 7.53 7.30
CA SER A 150 -8.14 7.84 7.82
C SER A 150 -8.68 9.14 7.21
N LYS A 151 -7.89 10.22 7.29
CA LYS A 151 -8.27 11.50 6.68
C LYS A 151 -8.50 11.38 5.17
N GLY A 152 -7.65 10.62 4.47
CA GLY A 152 -7.77 10.41 3.03
C GLY A 152 -9.00 9.61 2.62
N LEU A 153 -9.52 8.76 3.52
CA LEU A 153 -10.73 7.96 3.32
C LEU A 153 -11.98 8.60 3.94
N GLY A 154 -11.88 9.82 4.47
CA GLY A 154 -13.00 10.53 5.08
C GLY A 154 -13.40 10.02 6.48
N TYR A 155 -12.57 9.19 7.10
CA TYR A 155 -12.79 8.70 8.46
C TYR A 155 -12.09 9.60 9.48
N VAL A 156 -12.81 10.00 10.50
CA VAL A 156 -12.26 10.80 11.62
C VAL A 156 -12.14 9.89 12.85
N ALA A 157 -10.91 9.59 13.24
CA ALA A 157 -10.66 8.86 14.49
C ALA A 157 -11.06 9.75 15.68
N LYS A 158 -12.05 9.30 16.44
CA LYS A 158 -12.54 10.02 17.62
C LYS A 158 -11.78 9.67 18.89
N GLU A 159 -11.06 8.56 18.86
CA GLU A 159 -10.35 8.00 20.00
C GLU A 159 -8.85 7.96 19.74
N HIS A 160 -8.08 7.90 20.81
CA HIS A 160 -6.63 7.73 20.71
C HIS A 160 -6.29 6.33 20.18
N ILE A 161 -5.52 6.26 19.09
CA ILE A 161 -5.08 5.01 18.52
C ILE A 161 -3.95 4.42 19.39
N ARG A 162 -4.27 3.37 20.13
CA ARG A 162 -3.26 2.56 20.84
C ARG A 162 -2.53 1.70 19.82
N LEU A 163 -1.20 1.75 19.85
CA LEU A 163 -0.36 1.02 18.92
C LEU A 163 0.96 0.65 19.59
N ASP A 164 1.33 -0.62 19.48
CA ASP A 164 2.64 -1.12 19.87
C ASP A 164 3.33 -1.80 18.71
N LEU A 165 4.65 -1.58 18.61
CA LEU A 165 5.49 -2.23 17.63
C LEU A 165 6.06 -3.53 18.20
N GLY A 166 5.98 -4.60 17.45
CA GLY A 166 6.79 -5.79 17.66
C GLY A 166 8.26 -5.55 17.23
N ARG A 167 8.97 -6.60 16.92
CA ARG A 167 10.34 -6.50 16.41
C ARG A 167 10.30 -6.02 14.96
N MET A 168 10.82 -4.82 14.72
CA MET A 168 10.98 -4.27 13.37
C MET A 168 12.37 -4.60 12.85
N LYS A 169 12.45 -4.99 11.57
CA LYS A 169 13.70 -5.18 10.82
C LYS A 169 13.74 -4.16 9.69
N ASP A 170 14.85 -3.47 9.56
CA ASP A 170 15.10 -2.59 8.42
C ASP A 170 15.64 -3.38 7.22
N GLU A 171 15.29 -2.94 6.02
CA GLU A 171 15.80 -3.47 4.76
C GLU A 171 15.99 -2.33 3.74
N ILE A 172 16.93 -2.53 2.81
CA ILE A 172 17.16 -1.56 1.74
C ILE A 172 16.15 -1.82 0.62
N CYS A 173 15.37 -0.82 0.30
CA CYS A 173 14.40 -0.82 -0.79
C CYS A 173 14.83 0.11 -1.92
N MET A 174 14.36 -0.15 -3.13
CA MET A 174 14.52 0.74 -4.27
C MET A 174 13.25 1.55 -4.50
N LEU A 175 13.34 2.87 -4.48
CA LEU A 175 12.25 3.78 -4.82
C LEU A 175 12.69 4.79 -5.87
N LYS A 176 12.13 4.72 -7.08
CA LYS A 176 12.49 5.60 -8.20
C LYS A 176 14.02 5.67 -8.47
N GLY A 177 14.70 4.52 -8.42
CA GLY A 177 16.14 4.44 -8.61
C GLY A 177 17.01 4.81 -7.42
N THR A 178 16.41 5.25 -6.29
CA THR A 178 17.12 5.63 -5.06
C THR A 178 16.96 4.54 -4.00
N LYS A 179 18.05 4.24 -3.28
CA LYS A 179 18.02 3.36 -2.10
C LYS A 179 17.36 4.08 -0.93
N VAL A 180 16.37 3.46 -0.31
CA VAL A 180 15.65 3.95 0.86
C VAL A 180 15.53 2.85 1.91
N THR A 181 15.41 3.23 3.16
CA THR A 181 15.16 2.28 4.26
C THR A 181 13.66 1.97 4.36
N GLY A 182 13.32 0.71 4.24
CA GLY A 182 12.00 0.16 4.55
C GLY A 182 12.04 -0.68 5.82
N PHE A 183 10.88 -0.98 6.37
CA PHE A 183 10.76 -1.77 7.59
C PHE A 183 9.78 -2.92 7.38
N ARG A 184 10.12 -4.08 7.92
CA ARG A 184 9.21 -5.22 8.08
C ARG A 184 9.10 -5.57 9.54
N GLY A 185 7.98 -6.12 9.95
CA GLY A 185 7.74 -6.54 11.31
C GLY A 185 6.25 -6.55 11.62
N GLU A 186 5.95 -6.70 12.87
CA GLU A 186 4.60 -6.83 13.38
C GLU A 186 4.25 -5.64 14.27
N PHE A 187 2.96 -5.34 14.36
CA PHE A 187 2.44 -4.35 15.28
C PHE A 187 1.03 -4.73 15.74
N THR A 188 0.65 -4.22 16.89
CA THR A 188 -0.72 -4.33 17.40
C THR A 188 -1.37 -2.95 17.48
N THR A 189 -2.67 -2.89 17.26
CA THR A 189 -3.41 -1.63 17.33
C THR A 189 -4.89 -1.85 17.61
N CYS A 190 -5.57 -0.86 18.20
CA CYS A 190 -7.03 -0.78 18.30
C CYS A 190 -7.64 -0.12 17.06
N PHE A 191 -7.15 -0.44 15.87
CA PHE A 191 -7.64 0.12 14.62
C PHE A 191 -7.73 -0.97 13.56
N ALA A 192 -8.93 -1.21 13.03
CA ALA A 192 -9.16 -2.17 11.96
C ALA A 192 -8.61 -1.63 10.64
N ILE A 193 -7.75 -2.42 9.99
CA ILE A 193 -7.12 -2.09 8.72
C ILE A 193 -7.33 -3.27 7.77
N PRO A 194 -7.93 -3.08 6.60
CA PRO A 194 -8.11 -4.13 5.60
C PRO A 194 -6.78 -4.74 5.13
N ASP A 195 -6.80 -6.03 4.87
CA ASP A 195 -5.65 -6.75 4.33
C ASP A 195 -5.18 -6.15 3.01
N HIS A 196 -3.86 -6.07 2.85
CA HIS A 196 -3.14 -5.48 1.72
C HIS A 196 -3.27 -3.96 1.61
N MET A 197 -3.99 -3.30 2.50
CA MET A 197 -4.01 -1.84 2.54
C MET A 197 -2.63 -1.31 2.93
N GLY A 198 -2.14 -0.31 2.22
CA GLY A 198 -0.81 0.24 2.45
C GLY A 198 -0.81 1.37 3.48
N LEU A 199 0.22 1.43 4.31
CA LEU A 199 0.48 2.53 5.24
C LEU A 199 1.83 3.18 4.93
N GLY A 200 1.93 4.49 5.14
CA GLY A 200 3.18 5.23 4.95
C GLY A 200 3.35 5.81 3.55
N LYS A 201 4.59 5.83 3.08
CA LYS A 201 4.95 6.46 1.81
C LYS A 201 4.89 5.47 0.65
N SER A 202 4.61 6.00 -0.54
CA SER A 202 4.62 5.24 -1.80
C SER A 202 3.68 4.03 -1.83
N VAL A 203 2.57 4.10 -1.11
CA VAL A 203 1.53 3.07 -1.01
C VAL A 203 1.01 2.63 -2.38
N SER A 204 0.82 3.58 -3.31
CA SER A 204 0.42 3.27 -4.70
C SER A 204 1.48 2.51 -5.51
N ARG A 205 2.68 2.33 -4.96
CA ARG A 205 3.80 1.58 -5.55
C ARG A 205 4.11 0.30 -4.79
N GLY A 206 3.17 -0.19 -3.97
CA GLY A 206 3.25 -1.47 -3.29
C GLY A 206 3.84 -1.44 -1.88
N PHE A 207 4.32 -0.32 -1.42
CA PHE A 207 4.93 -0.22 -0.09
C PHE A 207 3.90 -0.20 1.04
N GLY A 208 4.30 -0.70 2.21
CA GLY A 208 3.57 -0.63 3.45
C GLY A 208 2.29 -1.46 3.53
N ALA A 209 2.10 -2.44 2.64
CA ALA A 209 0.93 -3.31 2.69
C ALA A 209 0.93 -4.15 3.97
N VAL A 210 -0.20 -4.14 4.69
CA VAL A 210 -0.37 -4.88 5.95
C VAL A 210 -1.23 -6.12 5.75
N MET A 211 -1.05 -7.11 6.63
CA MET A 211 -1.88 -8.32 6.73
C MET A 211 -2.24 -8.53 8.19
N ARG A 212 -3.51 -8.83 8.46
CA ARG A 212 -3.97 -9.21 9.79
C ARG A 212 -3.43 -10.59 10.15
N LEU A 213 -2.85 -10.69 11.33
CA LEU A 213 -2.44 -11.97 11.91
C LEU A 213 -3.64 -12.63 12.59
N LYS A 214 -3.74 -13.94 12.47
CA LYS A 214 -4.81 -14.75 13.08
C LYS A 214 -4.51 -15.06 14.53
#